data_0ff490373ae51d57e226b52563fcffd4
#
_entry.id   0ff490373ae51d57e226b52563fcffd4
#
_cell.length_a   1.000
_cell.length_b   1.000
_cell.length_c   1.000
_cell.angle_alpha   90.00
_cell.angle_beta   90.00
_cell.angle_gamma   90.00
#
_symmetry.space_group_name_H-M   'P 1'
#
loop_
_entity.id
_entity.type
_entity.pdbx_description
1 polymer ?
#
loop_
_entity_poly.entity_id
_entity_poly.type
_entity_poly.pdbx_seq_one_letter_code
_entity_poly.pdbx_strand_id
1 'polypeptide(L)'
;MTLAQIYRLALRQLGEDPADVSEFADLFAVYANQGYKIAVDQYLKPKDTMTLRTDDKGDAYIDGMDIVRIIALRDGSGREVYAQMSEDGTTLHTGRKNAELTAVCVVTYPEMESELDEPRLPASAHSAIADYICFKYLSTGNMAKQSRAQHFRSEFYTSMQAMRPQASGGVTRFKNLYAVSDARWVR
;
A
#
# COMPACT_ATOMS: atom_id res chain seq x y z
N MET A 1 2.22 6.09 -16.34
CA MET A 1 1.44 7.31 -16.66
C MET A 1 1.75 8.33 -15.58
N THR A 2 2.04 9.55 -15.98
CA THR A 2 2.18 10.67 -15.04
C THR A 2 0.82 11.11 -14.50
N LEU A 3 0.82 11.86 -13.41
CA LEU A 3 -0.39 12.41 -12.78
C LEU A 3 -1.19 13.28 -13.78
N ALA A 4 -0.50 14.13 -14.58
CA ALA A 4 -1.14 14.89 -15.65
C ALA A 4 -1.83 14.01 -16.72
N GLN A 5 -1.25 12.87 -17.07
CA GLN A 5 -1.87 11.92 -18.00
C GLN A 5 -3.10 11.25 -17.39
N ILE A 6 -3.07 10.97 -16.10
CA ILE A 6 -4.20 10.41 -15.35
C ILE A 6 -5.36 11.41 -15.32
N TYR A 7 -5.08 12.70 -15.08
CA TYR A 7 -6.12 13.76 -15.11
C TYR A 7 -6.78 13.89 -16.49
N ARG A 8 -5.97 13.92 -17.54
CA ARG A 8 -6.51 13.96 -18.92
C ARG A 8 -7.36 12.74 -19.24
N LEU A 9 -6.99 11.57 -18.73
CA LEU A 9 -7.80 10.36 -18.88
C LEU A 9 -9.13 10.50 -18.14
N ALA A 10 -9.10 10.98 -16.90
CA ALA A 10 -10.32 11.21 -16.12
C ALA A 10 -11.27 12.20 -16.79
N LEU A 11 -10.77 13.33 -17.32
CA LEU A 11 -11.59 14.30 -18.06
C LEU A 11 -12.25 13.64 -19.29
N ARG A 12 -11.51 12.89 -20.10
CA ARG A 12 -12.08 12.14 -21.22
C ARG A 12 -13.18 11.17 -20.80
N GLN A 13 -13.00 10.46 -19.71
CA GLN A 13 -14.00 9.54 -19.18
C GLN A 13 -15.25 10.28 -18.66
N LEU A 14 -15.08 11.49 -18.14
CA LEU A 14 -16.18 12.35 -17.72
C LEU A 14 -16.94 12.97 -18.89
N GLY A 15 -16.29 13.08 -20.06
CA GLY A 15 -16.83 13.77 -21.25
C GLY A 15 -16.48 15.26 -21.27
N GLU A 16 -15.48 15.67 -20.50
CA GLU A 16 -14.93 17.03 -20.43
C GLU A 16 -13.73 17.19 -21.37
N ASP A 17 -13.37 18.43 -21.72
CA ASP A 17 -12.22 18.68 -22.57
C ASP A 17 -10.90 18.42 -21.79
N PRO A 18 -10.01 17.57 -22.30
CA PRO A 18 -8.70 17.36 -21.67
C PRO A 18 -7.80 18.60 -21.60
N ALA A 19 -8.15 19.69 -22.31
CA ALA A 19 -7.44 20.96 -22.21
C ALA A 19 -7.74 21.69 -20.88
N ASP A 20 -8.87 21.40 -20.24
CA ASP A 20 -9.32 22.06 -19.02
C ASP A 20 -8.69 21.48 -17.73
N VAL A 21 -7.58 20.73 -17.87
CA VAL A 21 -6.90 20.09 -16.70
C VAL A 21 -6.64 21.08 -15.58
N SER A 22 -6.23 22.32 -15.90
CA SER A 22 -5.89 23.32 -14.90
C SER A 22 -7.05 23.72 -13.99
N GLU A 23 -8.29 23.64 -14.49
CA GLU A 23 -9.49 23.96 -13.69
C GLU A 23 -9.82 22.89 -12.66
N PHE A 24 -9.39 21.65 -12.90
CA PHE A 24 -9.69 20.50 -12.07
C PHE A 24 -8.49 20.00 -11.27
N ALA A 25 -7.27 20.53 -11.53
CA ALA A 25 -6.02 19.98 -11.03
C ALA A 25 -5.99 19.80 -9.51
N ASP A 26 -6.38 20.82 -8.75
CA ASP A 26 -6.36 20.77 -7.28
C ASP A 26 -7.31 19.71 -6.74
N LEU A 27 -8.51 19.62 -7.29
CA LEU A 27 -9.51 18.64 -6.87
C LEU A 27 -9.08 17.21 -7.26
N PHE A 28 -8.57 17.06 -8.48
CA PHE A 28 -8.12 15.77 -8.99
C PHE A 28 -6.87 15.27 -8.26
N ALA A 29 -5.98 16.18 -7.82
CA ALA A 29 -4.84 15.82 -6.99
C ALA A 29 -5.27 15.13 -5.68
N VAL A 30 -6.26 15.71 -5.00
CA VAL A 30 -6.81 15.10 -3.77
C VAL A 30 -7.42 13.74 -4.05
N TYR A 31 -8.23 13.61 -5.10
CA TYR A 31 -8.87 12.32 -5.42
C TYR A 31 -7.86 11.28 -5.91
N ALA A 32 -6.88 11.68 -6.72
CA ALA A 32 -5.81 10.80 -7.17
C ALA A 32 -5.02 10.23 -6.00
N ASN A 33 -4.59 11.08 -5.06
CA ASN A 33 -3.85 10.65 -3.88
C ASN A 33 -4.68 9.76 -2.95
N GLN A 34 -5.98 10.03 -2.79
CA GLN A 34 -6.87 9.13 -2.06
C GLN A 34 -6.96 7.74 -2.72
N GLY A 35 -7.15 7.68 -4.04
CA GLY A 35 -7.19 6.43 -4.79
C GLY A 35 -5.85 5.69 -4.74
N TYR A 36 -4.75 6.41 -4.89
CA TYR A 36 -3.40 5.89 -4.80
C TYR A 36 -3.11 5.30 -3.42
N LYS A 37 -3.46 6.01 -2.35
CA LYS A 37 -3.29 5.51 -0.98
C LYS A 37 -4.09 4.23 -0.74
N ILE A 38 -5.33 4.15 -1.18
CA ILE A 38 -6.14 2.93 -1.12
C ILE A 38 -5.44 1.78 -1.87
N ALA A 39 -4.93 2.05 -3.08
CA ALA A 39 -4.24 1.06 -3.90
C ALA A 39 -2.99 0.52 -3.21
N VAL A 40 -2.17 1.39 -2.62
CA VAL A 40 -0.93 1.03 -1.92
C VAL A 40 -1.23 0.29 -0.62
N ASP A 41 -2.02 0.88 0.26
CA ASP A 41 -2.18 0.40 1.64
C ASP A 41 -3.05 -0.86 1.73
N GLN A 42 -4.05 -0.99 0.86
CA GLN A 42 -5.00 -2.11 0.94
C GLN A 42 -4.71 -3.25 -0.02
N TYR A 43 -4.14 -2.94 -1.20
CA TYR A 43 -3.98 -3.93 -2.26
C TYR A 43 -2.53 -4.28 -2.55
N LEU A 44 -1.66 -3.32 -2.83
CA LEU A 44 -0.27 -3.59 -3.15
C LEU A 44 0.52 -4.06 -1.92
N LYS A 45 0.38 -3.36 -0.79
CA LYS A 45 1.06 -3.63 0.49
C LYS A 45 2.56 -3.85 0.28
N PRO A 46 3.27 -2.87 -0.25
CA PRO A 46 4.68 -3.02 -0.58
C PRO A 46 5.45 -3.39 0.69
N LYS A 47 6.43 -4.28 0.52
CA LYS A 47 7.28 -4.73 1.61
C LYS A 47 8.67 -4.18 1.40
N ASP A 48 9.26 -3.73 2.48
CA ASP A 48 10.65 -3.29 2.51
C ASP A 48 11.37 -3.87 3.72
N THR A 49 12.69 -3.86 3.66
CA THR A 49 13.55 -4.35 4.73
C THR A 49 14.39 -3.20 5.25
N MET A 50 14.23 -2.90 6.52
CA MET A 50 14.89 -1.78 7.19
C MET A 50 15.77 -2.26 8.32
N THR A 51 16.83 -1.52 8.58
CA THR A 51 17.66 -1.73 9.77
C THR A 51 17.23 -0.76 10.86
N LEU A 52 16.85 -1.31 12.01
CA LEU A 52 16.51 -0.56 13.22
C LEU A 52 17.63 -0.71 14.23
N ARG A 53 17.92 0.34 14.97
CA ARG A 53 18.87 0.30 16.08
C ARG A 53 18.14 0.57 17.39
N THR A 54 18.39 -0.28 18.36
CA THR A 54 17.84 -0.12 19.71
C THR A 54 18.83 0.63 20.61
N ASP A 55 18.26 1.37 21.53
CA ASP A 55 19.02 2.09 22.57
C ASP A 55 19.43 1.17 23.74
N ASP A 56 19.93 1.78 24.82
CA ASP A 56 20.34 1.10 26.07
C ASP A 56 19.17 0.52 26.88
N LYS A 57 17.92 0.93 26.55
CA LYS A 57 16.70 0.38 27.15
C LYS A 57 16.13 -0.76 26.31
N GLY A 58 16.51 -0.87 25.06
CA GLY A 58 16.00 -1.85 24.09
C GLY A 58 14.88 -1.29 23.22
N ASP A 59 14.81 0.03 23.09
CA ASP A 59 13.81 0.77 22.35
C ASP A 59 14.36 1.20 20.98
N ALA A 60 13.58 0.99 19.92
CA ALA A 60 13.88 1.48 18.58
C ALA A 60 12.84 2.51 18.16
N TYR A 61 13.30 3.69 17.74
CA TYR A 61 12.45 4.76 17.28
C TYR A 61 12.15 4.58 15.80
N ILE A 62 10.87 4.62 15.43
CA ILE A 62 10.37 4.46 14.06
C ILE A 62 9.55 5.67 13.59
N ASP A 63 9.56 6.74 14.38
CA ASP A 63 8.87 7.98 14.00
C ASP A 63 9.44 8.55 12.70
N GLY A 64 8.55 9.08 11.84
CA GLY A 64 8.92 9.61 10.52
C GLY A 64 9.29 8.56 9.47
N MET A 65 9.18 7.27 9.78
CA MET A 65 9.33 6.20 8.79
C MET A 65 7.97 5.87 8.17
N ASP A 66 7.93 5.65 6.85
CA ASP A 66 6.72 5.28 6.11
C ASP A 66 6.27 3.83 6.39
N ILE A 67 6.29 3.43 7.66
CA ILE A 67 5.96 2.07 8.11
C ILE A 67 4.48 1.99 8.47
N VAL A 68 3.74 1.16 7.75
CA VAL A 68 2.34 0.83 8.06
C VAL A 68 2.27 -0.28 9.10
N ARG A 69 3.15 -1.29 8.97
CA ARG A 69 3.17 -2.46 9.86
C ARG A 69 4.49 -3.21 9.77
N ILE A 70 5.00 -3.64 10.90
CA ILE A 70 6.13 -4.57 10.98
C ILE A 70 5.59 -6.01 10.88
N ILE A 71 6.13 -6.79 9.94
CA ILE A 71 5.76 -8.20 9.71
C ILE A 71 6.66 -9.13 10.51
N ALA A 72 7.96 -8.85 10.50
CA ALA A 72 8.96 -9.66 11.20
C ALA A 72 10.11 -8.76 11.64
N LEU A 73 10.67 -9.09 12.79
CA LEU A 73 11.85 -8.45 13.34
C LEU A 73 12.88 -9.53 13.66
N ARG A 74 14.13 -9.34 13.23
CA ARG A 74 15.20 -10.33 13.41
C ARG A 74 16.46 -9.66 13.93
N ASP A 75 17.18 -10.38 14.77
CA ASP A 75 18.53 -9.97 15.21
C ASP A 75 19.60 -10.30 14.14
N GLY A 76 20.85 -9.87 14.38
CA GLY A 76 21.97 -10.09 13.47
C GLY A 76 22.30 -11.59 13.25
N SER A 77 21.75 -12.50 14.07
CA SER A 77 21.86 -13.96 13.88
C SER A 77 20.67 -14.54 13.07
N GLY A 78 19.71 -13.70 12.64
CA GLY A 78 18.52 -14.10 11.91
C GLY A 78 17.40 -14.68 12.79
N ARG A 79 17.53 -14.63 14.13
CA ARG A 79 16.50 -15.10 15.07
C ARG A 79 15.40 -14.05 15.21
N GLU A 80 14.16 -14.51 15.28
CA GLU A 80 13.02 -13.63 15.50
C GLU A 80 13.09 -12.95 16.88
N VAL A 81 12.81 -11.66 16.89
CA VAL A 81 12.74 -10.82 18.09
C VAL A 81 11.30 -10.39 18.28
N TYR A 82 10.78 -10.62 19.48
CA TYR A 82 9.47 -10.09 19.85
C TYR A 82 9.60 -8.62 20.22
N ALA A 83 8.62 -7.85 19.78
CA ALA A 83 8.57 -6.43 20.06
C ALA A 83 7.13 -5.99 20.32
N GLN A 84 6.99 -4.98 21.15
CA GLN A 84 5.72 -4.32 21.43
C GLN A 84 5.79 -2.88 20.93
N MET A 85 4.78 -2.46 20.19
CA MET A 85 4.64 -1.10 19.75
C MET A 85 4.10 -0.23 20.89
N SER A 86 4.67 0.96 21.06
CA SER A 86 4.11 1.98 21.95
C SER A 86 2.71 2.41 21.51
N GLU A 87 1.91 2.94 22.42
CA GLU A 87 0.53 3.37 22.13
C GLU A 87 0.46 4.48 21.06
N ASP A 88 1.47 5.34 21.00
CA ASP A 88 1.58 6.41 20.01
C ASP A 88 2.14 5.95 18.64
N GLY A 89 2.57 4.69 18.55
CA GLY A 89 3.10 4.10 17.33
C GLY A 89 4.51 4.58 16.94
N THR A 90 5.21 5.31 17.81
CA THR A 90 6.52 5.91 17.49
C THR A 90 7.71 5.09 17.92
N THR A 91 7.51 4.17 18.89
CA THR A 91 8.60 3.42 19.52
C THR A 91 8.28 1.93 19.53
N LEU A 92 9.30 1.14 19.27
CA LEU A 92 9.25 -0.32 19.29
C LEU A 92 10.07 -0.85 20.47
N HIS A 93 9.43 -1.42 21.47
CA HIS A 93 10.07 -2.02 22.65
C HIS A 93 10.45 -3.46 22.36
N THR A 94 11.75 -3.77 22.31
CA THR A 94 12.24 -5.09 21.89
C THR A 94 12.91 -5.88 23.01
N GLY A 95 13.30 -5.22 24.10
CA GLY A 95 14.12 -5.79 25.14
C GLY A 95 15.57 -6.14 24.75
N ARG A 96 15.97 -5.89 23.48
CA ARG A 96 17.32 -6.08 22.97
C ARG A 96 18.07 -4.74 23.03
N LYS A 97 19.03 -4.61 23.93
CA LYS A 97 19.78 -3.36 24.17
C LYS A 97 20.92 -3.19 23.19
N ASN A 98 21.09 -1.96 22.68
CA ASN A 98 22.19 -1.59 21.77
C ASN A 98 22.38 -2.56 20.60
N ALA A 99 21.29 -3.08 20.07
CA ALA A 99 21.28 -4.10 19.02
C ALA A 99 20.88 -3.51 17.68
N GLU A 100 21.41 -4.09 16.61
CA GLU A 100 20.96 -3.85 15.27
C GLU A 100 19.98 -4.95 14.87
N LEU A 101 18.79 -4.55 14.44
CA LEU A 101 17.67 -5.44 14.11
C LEU A 101 17.27 -5.22 12.66
N THR A 102 16.95 -6.29 11.96
CA THR A 102 16.38 -6.25 10.61
C THR A 102 14.86 -6.38 10.69
N ALA A 103 14.15 -5.35 10.30
CA ALA A 103 12.70 -5.31 10.24
C ALA A 103 12.20 -5.51 8.82
N VAL A 104 11.30 -6.47 8.61
CA VAL A 104 10.51 -6.59 7.37
C VAL A 104 9.19 -5.88 7.61
N CYS A 105 8.95 -4.81 6.87
CA CYS A 105 7.83 -3.91 7.06
C CYS A 105 6.90 -3.88 5.85
N VAL A 106 5.62 -3.63 6.07
CA VAL A 106 4.74 -3.04 5.05
C VAL A 106 4.95 -1.54 5.11
N VAL A 107 5.27 -0.94 3.99
CA VAL A 107 5.48 0.51 3.88
C VAL A 107 4.38 1.14 3.06
N THR A 108 4.15 2.44 3.26
CA THR A 108 3.35 3.25 2.34
C THR A 108 4.27 4.00 1.38
N TYR A 109 3.68 4.63 0.37
CA TYR A 109 4.43 5.51 -0.52
C TYR A 109 3.98 6.95 -0.30
N PRO A 110 4.86 7.93 -0.51
CA PRO A 110 4.51 9.34 -0.38
C PRO A 110 3.43 9.73 -1.39
N GLU A 111 2.71 10.78 -1.08
CA GLU A 111 1.74 11.37 -1.99
C GLU A 111 2.43 11.91 -3.24
N MET A 112 1.69 11.97 -4.34
CA MET A 112 2.13 12.59 -5.58
C MET A 112 1.89 14.09 -5.46
N GLU A 113 2.94 14.89 -5.59
CA GLU A 113 2.89 16.35 -5.44
C GLU A 113 2.94 17.07 -6.79
N SER A 114 3.65 16.49 -7.75
CA SER A 114 3.87 17.07 -9.06
C SER A 114 3.03 16.37 -10.14
N GLU A 115 2.59 17.14 -11.14
CA GLU A 115 1.93 16.59 -12.34
C GLU A 115 2.81 15.61 -13.13
N LEU A 116 4.13 15.66 -12.92
CA LEU A 116 5.09 14.74 -13.55
C LEU A 116 5.28 13.46 -12.75
N ASP A 117 4.79 13.39 -11.52
CA ASP A 117 4.93 12.19 -10.68
C ASP A 117 4.17 11.02 -11.29
N GLU A 118 4.75 9.84 -11.12
CA GLU A 118 4.13 8.59 -11.53
C GLU A 118 3.77 7.75 -10.30
N PRO A 119 2.54 7.21 -10.24
CA PRO A 119 2.18 6.29 -9.16
C PRO A 119 3.12 5.08 -9.13
N ARG A 120 3.64 4.74 -7.97
CA ARG A 120 4.46 3.52 -7.77
C ARG A 120 3.57 2.27 -7.75
N LEU A 121 2.77 2.12 -8.79
CA LEU A 121 1.88 1.00 -9.05
C LEU A 121 2.30 0.30 -10.35
N PRO A 122 1.89 -0.96 -10.58
CA PRO A 122 2.00 -1.56 -11.90
C PRO A 122 1.34 -0.68 -12.96
N ALA A 123 1.96 -0.54 -14.13
CA ALA A 123 1.48 0.34 -15.20
C ALA A 123 0.02 0.07 -15.60
N SER A 124 -0.40 -1.20 -15.50
CA SER A 124 -1.80 -1.63 -15.75
C SER A 124 -2.82 -1.05 -14.76
N ALA A 125 -2.36 -0.55 -13.61
CA ALA A 125 -3.22 -0.01 -12.56
C ALA A 125 -3.28 1.53 -12.56
N HIS A 126 -2.47 2.19 -13.38
CA HIS A 126 -2.46 3.66 -13.44
C HIS A 126 -3.82 4.23 -13.90
N SER A 127 -4.49 3.56 -14.87
CA SER A 127 -5.82 3.98 -15.32
C SER A 127 -6.89 3.89 -14.24
N ALA A 128 -6.74 2.97 -13.29
CA ALA A 128 -7.69 2.82 -12.21
C ALA A 128 -7.71 4.06 -11.28
N ILE A 129 -6.61 4.80 -11.18
CA ILE A 129 -6.62 6.07 -10.44
C ILE A 129 -7.55 7.09 -11.14
N ALA A 130 -7.59 7.11 -12.48
CA ALA A 130 -8.55 7.95 -13.21
C ALA A 130 -10.00 7.52 -12.94
N ASP A 131 -10.29 6.21 -12.87
CA ASP A 131 -11.60 5.70 -12.49
C ASP A 131 -12.00 6.16 -11.09
N TYR A 132 -11.05 6.17 -10.13
CA TYR A 132 -11.31 6.67 -8.78
C TYR A 132 -11.62 8.18 -8.77
N ILE A 133 -10.90 8.98 -9.56
CA ILE A 133 -11.19 10.42 -9.74
C ILE A 133 -12.61 10.58 -10.26
N CYS A 134 -12.99 9.88 -11.34
CA CYS A 134 -14.32 9.93 -11.93
C CYS A 134 -15.39 9.50 -10.92
N PHE A 135 -15.15 8.43 -10.16
CA PHE A 135 -16.05 7.99 -9.10
C PHE A 135 -16.30 9.10 -8.08
N LYS A 136 -15.25 9.72 -7.55
CA LYS A 136 -15.35 10.76 -6.52
C LYS A 136 -16.04 12.01 -7.06
N TYR A 137 -15.66 12.44 -8.26
CA TYR A 137 -16.23 13.62 -8.90
C TYR A 137 -17.73 13.46 -9.15
N LEU A 138 -18.18 12.32 -9.67
CA LEU A 138 -19.57 12.07 -9.96
C LEU A 138 -20.42 11.76 -8.73
N SER A 139 -19.81 11.34 -7.63
CA SER A 139 -20.53 10.99 -6.39
C SER A 139 -21.26 12.17 -5.75
N THR A 140 -20.85 13.38 -6.04
CA THR A 140 -21.46 14.62 -5.53
C THR A 140 -22.63 15.12 -6.39
N GLY A 141 -22.94 14.43 -7.49
CA GLY A 141 -23.95 14.85 -8.47
C GLY A 141 -25.35 14.29 -8.21
N ASN A 142 -26.24 14.51 -9.19
CA ASN A 142 -27.59 13.97 -9.21
C ASN A 142 -27.62 12.44 -9.41
N MET A 143 -28.81 11.82 -9.35
CA MET A 143 -28.95 10.35 -9.47
C MET A 143 -28.31 9.76 -10.73
N ALA A 144 -28.40 10.43 -11.88
CA ALA A 144 -27.79 9.94 -13.11
C ALA A 144 -26.26 9.94 -13.02
N LYS A 145 -25.67 10.99 -12.44
CA LYS A 145 -24.23 11.03 -12.15
C LYS A 145 -23.82 9.97 -11.14
N GLN A 146 -24.60 9.75 -10.10
CA GLN A 146 -24.34 8.71 -9.09
C GLN A 146 -24.36 7.30 -9.69
N SER A 147 -25.24 7.00 -10.64
CA SER A 147 -25.24 5.71 -11.35
C SER A 147 -23.92 5.49 -12.11
N ARG A 148 -23.43 6.53 -12.84
CA ARG A 148 -22.12 6.48 -13.50
C ARG A 148 -20.97 6.36 -12.48
N ALA A 149 -21.07 7.03 -11.34
CA ALA A 149 -20.07 6.93 -10.27
C ALA A 149 -19.91 5.49 -9.78
N GLN A 150 -21.01 4.73 -9.63
CA GLN A 150 -20.92 3.33 -9.21
C GLN A 150 -20.21 2.43 -10.23
N HIS A 151 -20.36 2.71 -11.54
CA HIS A 151 -19.61 2.02 -12.58
C HIS A 151 -18.09 2.25 -12.39
N PHE A 152 -17.63 3.50 -12.31
CA PHE A 152 -16.22 3.82 -12.10
C PHE A 152 -15.68 3.26 -10.78
N ARG A 153 -16.49 3.28 -9.73
CA ARG A 153 -16.13 2.62 -8.47
C ARG A 153 -15.86 1.12 -8.67
N SER A 154 -16.74 0.44 -9.38
CA SER A 154 -16.58 -0.99 -9.68
C SER A 154 -15.32 -1.27 -10.48
N GLU A 155 -15.04 -0.49 -11.53
CA GLU A 155 -13.83 -0.62 -12.34
C GLU A 155 -12.56 -0.41 -11.51
N PHE A 156 -12.52 0.62 -10.68
CA PHE A 156 -11.41 0.85 -9.75
C PHE A 156 -11.15 -0.36 -8.87
N TYR A 157 -12.16 -0.85 -8.15
CA TYR A 157 -11.96 -1.97 -7.23
C TYR A 157 -11.64 -3.29 -7.94
N THR A 158 -12.17 -3.52 -9.14
CA THR A 158 -11.82 -4.68 -9.97
C THR A 158 -10.34 -4.65 -10.36
N SER A 159 -9.86 -3.50 -10.82
CA SER A 159 -8.44 -3.29 -11.15
C SER A 159 -7.54 -3.46 -9.94
N MET A 160 -7.97 -2.96 -8.76
CA MET A 160 -7.23 -3.13 -7.51
C MET A 160 -7.15 -4.59 -7.07
N GLN A 161 -8.23 -5.36 -7.23
CA GLN A 161 -8.22 -6.79 -6.90
C GLN A 161 -7.24 -7.57 -7.79
N ALA A 162 -7.11 -7.19 -9.06
CA ALA A 162 -6.14 -7.81 -9.97
C ALA A 162 -4.68 -7.54 -9.57
N MET A 163 -4.41 -6.45 -8.83
CA MET A 163 -3.08 -6.12 -8.31
C MET A 163 -2.70 -6.90 -7.05
N ARG A 164 -3.66 -7.49 -6.35
CA ARG A 164 -3.30 -8.27 -5.16
C ARG A 164 -2.22 -9.26 -5.56
N PRO A 165 -1.09 -9.32 -4.82
CA PRO A 165 -0.12 -10.37 -5.03
C PRO A 165 -0.92 -11.67 -4.95
N GLN A 166 -1.14 -12.30 -6.09
CA GLN A 166 -1.59 -13.68 -6.07
C GLN A 166 -0.57 -14.36 -5.18
N ALA A 167 -1.02 -15.06 -4.17
CA ALA A 167 -0.15 -15.94 -3.42
C ALA A 167 0.55 -16.74 -4.51
N SER A 168 1.76 -16.28 -4.85
CA SER A 168 2.51 -16.87 -5.94
C SER A 168 2.54 -18.32 -5.58
N GLY A 169 2.05 -19.20 -6.46
CA GLY A 169 2.23 -20.63 -6.35
C GLY A 169 3.71 -21.04 -6.40
N GLY A 170 4.60 -20.10 -6.11
CA GLY A 170 5.96 -20.30 -5.69
C GLY A 170 5.90 -21.07 -4.41
N VAL A 171 6.11 -22.38 -4.58
CA VAL A 171 6.40 -23.35 -3.56
C VAL A 171 6.06 -22.77 -2.19
N THR A 172 4.75 -22.75 -1.86
CA THR A 172 4.37 -22.77 -0.47
C THR A 172 5.10 -23.99 0.01
N ARG A 173 6.22 -23.80 0.70
CA ARG A 173 6.74 -24.84 1.54
C ARG A 173 5.59 -25.04 2.51
N PHE A 174 4.68 -25.93 2.11
CA PHE A 174 3.87 -26.61 3.07
C PHE A 174 4.90 -27.24 3.97
N LYS A 175 5.21 -26.60 5.08
CA LYS A 175 5.72 -27.30 6.22
C LYS A 175 4.64 -28.36 6.40
N ASN A 176 4.98 -29.56 5.97
CA ASN A 176 4.07 -30.68 6.08
C ASN A 176 3.87 -30.84 7.59
N LEU A 177 2.83 -30.22 8.13
CA LEU A 177 2.48 -30.30 9.54
C LEU A 177 2.24 -31.77 9.92
N TYR A 178 2.01 -32.63 8.92
CA TYR A 178 1.87 -34.06 9.08
C TYR A 178 3.21 -34.79 9.11
N ALA A 179 4.29 -34.27 8.51
CA ALA A 179 5.62 -34.90 8.61
C ALA A 179 6.22 -34.87 10.02
N VAL A 180 5.70 -34.03 10.90
CA VAL A 180 6.13 -33.99 12.32
C VAL A 180 5.31 -34.99 13.15
N SER A 181 4.12 -35.41 12.71
CA SER A 181 3.32 -36.40 13.43
C SER A 181 3.76 -37.84 13.12
N ASP A 182 4.19 -38.11 11.89
CA ASP A 182 4.60 -39.46 11.49
C ASP A 182 5.90 -39.92 12.17
N ALA A 183 6.78 -38.98 12.56
CA ALA A 183 8.00 -39.32 13.28
C ALA A 183 7.77 -39.74 14.77
N ARG A 184 6.54 -39.59 15.29
CA ARG A 184 6.20 -39.95 16.66
C ARG A 184 5.48 -41.31 16.81
N TRP A 185 5.15 -41.97 15.72
CA TRP A 185 4.40 -43.21 15.75
C TRP A 185 5.22 -44.45 15.34
N VAL A 186 6.53 -44.30 15.17
CA VAL A 186 7.45 -45.43 14.99
C VAL A 186 8.26 -45.61 16.27
N ARG A 187 7.64 -46.19 17.28
CA ARG A 187 8.26 -46.93 18.39
C ARG A 187 7.30 -48.05 18.84
#